data_9e8c9ccd4be7a06b32d5bd6acc93f0e5
#
_entry.id   9e8c9ccd4be7a06b32d5bd6acc93f0e5
#
_cell.length_a   1.000
_cell.length_b   1.000
_cell.length_c   1.000
_cell.angle_alpha   90.00
_cell.angle_beta   90.00
_cell.angle_gamma   90.00
#
_symmetry.space_group_name_H-M   'P 1'
#
loop_
_entity.id
_entity.type
_entity.pdbx_description
1 polymer ?
#
loop_
_entity_poly.entity_id
_entity_poly.type
_entity_poly.pdbx_seq_one_letter_code
_entity_poly.pdbx_strand_id
1 'polypeptide(L)'
;MINFAPSDAVNRVEEASLRTQQPQSGGDMVSLAMGEPDFDTPERIRRSAAAALEAGYTHYAAQLGDADLRAAVAEQVSALAGTTYGSDQILVTHGGTGGLAAAILATVNPGDKVVIPDPTYSLYADLVHLAGGVCVPVALQDDLHWDLDSLAAALAGAKLFVFCNPSNPTGVVHRTKELEVLGEILRKSDTLVIADEAYSELVYGSEPFTSALQIPELVERTLYCQTFSKSYAMTGWRVGYLAGSSAVITACARVHNSNNGSVNTAVQRAALTALTECADDVATMREAYRARRILMRDALSQVPGLELGDPEGAFYFFPKYSADVPSVEVVRILREHGVAVRPGSEFGAHGEGHLRLSYAASSEAITEGVARLARGLASLA
;
A
#
# COMPACT_ATOMS: atom_id res chain seq x y z
N MET A 1 6.21 18.11 -37.75
CA MET A 1 6.07 17.60 -36.36
C MET A 1 5.02 16.48 -36.41
N ILE A 2 5.31 15.33 -35.78
CA ILE A 2 4.32 14.23 -35.64
C ILE A 2 3.26 14.70 -34.66
N ASN A 3 1.98 14.58 -35.01
CA ASN A 3 0.88 14.86 -34.10
C ASN A 3 0.67 13.60 -33.24
N PHE A 4 1.26 13.57 -32.04
CA PHE A 4 1.13 12.46 -31.09
C PHE A 4 -0.14 12.67 -30.24
N ALA A 5 -0.99 11.65 -30.18
CA ALA A 5 -2.10 11.57 -29.24
C ALA A 5 -1.89 10.34 -28.34
N PRO A 6 -2.04 10.47 -27.00
CA PRO A 6 -2.01 9.33 -26.11
C PRO A 6 -3.10 8.30 -26.45
N SER A 7 -2.91 7.05 -25.99
CA SER A 7 -3.97 6.03 -26.12
C SER A 7 -5.14 6.34 -25.17
N ASP A 8 -6.33 5.80 -25.49
CA ASP A 8 -7.50 5.94 -24.62
C ASP A 8 -7.24 5.45 -23.18
N ALA A 9 -6.40 4.42 -23.01
CA ALA A 9 -6.02 3.93 -21.70
C ALA A 9 -5.24 4.97 -20.88
N VAL A 10 -4.32 5.68 -21.54
CA VAL A 10 -3.53 6.77 -20.89
C VAL A 10 -4.43 7.95 -20.57
N ASN A 11 -5.30 8.34 -21.52
CA ASN A 11 -6.24 9.46 -21.30
C ASN A 11 -7.16 9.19 -20.12
N ARG A 12 -7.71 7.96 -19.98
CA ARG A 12 -8.53 7.60 -18.81
C ARG A 12 -7.80 7.76 -17.48
N VAL A 13 -6.52 7.40 -17.42
CA VAL A 13 -5.70 7.57 -16.21
C VAL A 13 -5.41 9.05 -15.97
N GLU A 14 -5.05 9.82 -17.01
CA GLU A 14 -4.74 11.24 -16.90
C GLU A 14 -5.94 12.05 -16.41
N GLU A 15 -7.15 11.75 -16.92
CA GLU A 15 -8.39 12.41 -16.52
C GLU A 15 -8.84 12.07 -15.10
N ALA A 16 -8.55 10.85 -14.64
CA ALA A 16 -9.06 10.32 -13.37
C ALA A 16 -8.02 10.29 -12.25
N SER A 17 -6.72 10.42 -12.56
CA SER A 17 -5.67 10.27 -11.56
C SER A 17 -5.66 11.42 -10.56
N LEU A 18 -5.76 11.05 -9.29
CA LEU A 18 -5.68 11.99 -8.16
C LEU A 18 -4.23 12.28 -7.73
N ARG A 19 -3.25 11.66 -8.39
CA ARG A 19 -1.83 11.80 -8.05
C ARG A 19 -1.30 13.15 -8.47
N THR A 20 -0.88 13.93 -7.49
CA THR A 20 -0.20 15.19 -7.76
C THR A 20 1.29 14.98 -7.99
N GLN A 21 1.83 15.61 -9.04
CA GLN A 21 3.28 15.71 -9.19
C GLN A 21 3.83 16.58 -8.06
N GLN A 22 4.67 16.01 -7.21
CA GLN A 22 5.35 16.83 -6.22
C GLN A 22 6.59 17.46 -6.82
N PRO A 23 6.75 18.79 -6.74
CA PRO A 23 8.02 19.43 -7.05
C PRO A 23 9.10 18.84 -6.14
N GLN A 24 10.29 18.64 -6.68
CA GLN A 24 11.44 18.17 -5.90
C GLN A 24 11.66 19.07 -4.68
N SER A 25 11.92 18.46 -3.52
CA SER A 25 12.31 19.18 -2.32
C SER A 25 13.69 19.83 -2.57
N GLY A 26 13.72 21.16 -2.53
CA GLY A 26 14.94 21.95 -2.60
C GLY A 26 15.05 22.81 -1.32
N GLY A 27 16.26 23.03 -0.84
CA GLY A 27 16.51 23.88 0.32
C GLY A 27 16.21 23.23 1.67
N ASP A 28 15.84 24.03 2.67
CA ASP A 28 15.54 23.63 4.04
C ASP A 28 14.11 23.06 4.20
N MET A 29 13.74 22.10 3.34
CA MET A 29 12.41 21.44 3.36
C MET A 29 12.43 20.18 4.21
N VAL A 30 11.58 20.12 5.24
CA VAL A 30 11.31 18.88 6.00
C VAL A 30 10.22 18.10 5.29
N SER A 31 10.49 16.84 4.92
CA SER A 31 9.53 15.99 4.22
C SER A 31 8.88 14.98 5.17
N LEU A 32 7.57 15.13 5.37
CA LEU A 32 6.68 14.14 5.98
C LEU A 32 5.71 13.55 4.92
N ALA A 33 6.04 13.68 3.63
CA ALA A 33 5.19 13.27 2.51
C ALA A 33 5.48 11.84 2.02
N MET A 34 6.70 11.35 2.24
CA MET A 34 7.17 10.09 1.64
C MET A 34 6.62 8.87 2.39
N GLY A 35 6.08 7.94 1.64
CA GLY A 35 5.66 6.63 2.14
C GLY A 35 6.78 5.59 2.01
N GLU A 36 7.95 5.89 2.52
CA GLU A 36 9.17 5.09 2.38
C GLU A 36 9.89 4.99 3.74
N PRO A 37 10.33 3.78 4.17
CA PRO A 37 11.22 3.63 5.31
C PRO A 37 12.47 4.49 5.17
N ASP A 38 12.87 5.17 6.24
CA ASP A 38 14.10 5.96 6.32
C ASP A 38 15.30 5.11 6.77
N PHE A 39 15.08 3.84 7.05
CA PHE A 39 16.13 2.88 7.37
C PHE A 39 16.81 2.38 6.10
N ASP A 40 18.11 2.11 6.22
CA ASP A 40 18.80 1.30 5.21
C ASP A 40 18.27 -0.14 5.24
N THR A 41 18.26 -0.77 4.07
CA THR A 41 18.02 -2.21 3.98
C THR A 41 19.00 -2.97 4.89
N PRO A 42 18.54 -3.93 5.72
CA PRO A 42 19.40 -4.72 6.63
C PRO A 42 20.65 -5.29 5.94
N GLU A 43 21.77 -5.29 6.62
CA GLU A 43 23.08 -5.66 6.06
C GLU A 43 23.08 -7.08 5.48
N ARG A 44 22.41 -8.03 6.15
CA ARG A 44 22.30 -9.42 5.67
C ARG A 44 21.70 -9.49 4.28
N ILE A 45 20.65 -8.73 4.04
CA ILE A 45 19.96 -8.66 2.73
C ILE A 45 20.92 -8.10 1.68
N ARG A 46 21.61 -6.99 1.99
CA ARG A 46 22.57 -6.36 1.06
C ARG A 46 23.72 -7.29 0.71
N ARG A 47 24.26 -8.01 1.71
CA ARG A 47 25.32 -9.00 1.51
C ARG A 47 24.85 -10.21 0.68
N SER A 48 23.62 -10.68 0.90
CA SER A 48 23.03 -11.78 0.12
C SER A 48 22.93 -11.41 -1.36
N ALA A 49 22.50 -10.18 -1.68
CA ALA A 49 22.48 -9.72 -3.08
C ALA A 49 23.88 -9.67 -3.70
N ALA A 50 24.86 -9.15 -3.00
CA ALA A 50 26.25 -9.08 -3.47
C ALA A 50 26.80 -10.49 -3.76
N ALA A 51 26.62 -11.42 -2.79
CA ALA A 51 27.03 -12.81 -2.96
C ALA A 51 26.32 -13.51 -4.12
N ALA A 52 25.05 -13.23 -4.33
CA ALA A 52 24.30 -13.76 -5.47
C ALA A 52 24.87 -13.26 -6.80
N LEU A 53 25.22 -11.98 -6.91
CA LEU A 53 25.86 -11.43 -8.11
C LEU A 53 27.23 -12.08 -8.37
N GLU A 54 28.04 -12.26 -7.35
CA GLU A 54 29.34 -12.94 -7.42
C GLU A 54 29.20 -14.41 -7.83
N ALA A 55 28.11 -15.07 -7.40
CA ALA A 55 27.77 -16.45 -7.76
C ALA A 55 27.14 -16.60 -9.15
N GLY A 56 26.98 -15.50 -9.91
CA GLY A 56 26.48 -15.53 -11.29
C GLY A 56 24.96 -15.52 -11.42
N TYR A 57 24.20 -15.07 -10.42
CA TYR A 57 22.75 -14.86 -10.52
C TYR A 57 22.46 -13.59 -11.37
N THR A 58 22.77 -13.66 -12.67
CA THR A 58 22.69 -12.54 -13.63
C THR A 58 21.83 -12.88 -14.86
N HIS A 59 21.25 -14.07 -14.90
CA HIS A 59 20.38 -14.56 -15.98
C HIS A 59 18.89 -14.41 -15.61
N TYR A 60 18.02 -14.66 -16.60
CA TYR A 60 16.58 -14.64 -16.36
C TYR A 60 16.16 -15.71 -15.36
N ALA A 61 15.26 -15.32 -14.43
CA ALA A 61 14.58 -16.25 -13.54
C ALA A 61 13.44 -16.99 -14.27
N ALA A 62 12.89 -18.02 -13.64
CA ALA A 62 11.62 -18.61 -14.04
C ALA A 62 10.50 -17.56 -14.01
N GLN A 63 9.46 -17.74 -14.83
CA GLN A 63 8.38 -16.78 -15.00
C GLN A 63 7.61 -16.46 -13.71
N LEU A 64 7.45 -17.43 -12.82
CA LEU A 64 6.81 -17.24 -11.51
C LEU A 64 7.79 -16.71 -10.45
N GLY A 65 9.08 -16.68 -10.73
CA GLY A 65 10.15 -16.32 -9.81
C GLY A 65 11.01 -17.49 -9.35
N ASP A 66 12.03 -17.19 -8.54
CA ASP A 66 12.98 -18.15 -7.96
C ASP A 66 12.24 -19.24 -7.16
N ALA A 67 12.63 -20.50 -7.37
CA ALA A 67 11.93 -21.65 -6.79
C ALA A 67 12.01 -21.68 -5.25
N ASP A 68 13.20 -21.35 -4.70
CA ASP A 68 13.42 -21.36 -3.25
C ASP A 68 12.64 -20.22 -2.59
N LEU A 69 12.63 -19.02 -3.21
CA LEU A 69 11.84 -17.88 -2.72
C LEU A 69 10.34 -18.22 -2.74
N ARG A 70 9.83 -18.79 -3.83
CA ARG A 70 8.42 -19.18 -3.91
C ARG A 70 8.06 -20.26 -2.89
N ALA A 71 8.94 -21.21 -2.63
CA ALA A 71 8.71 -22.23 -1.61
C ALA A 71 8.65 -21.61 -0.20
N ALA A 72 9.57 -20.71 0.14
CA ALA A 72 9.57 -20.02 1.43
C ALA A 72 8.32 -19.11 1.61
N VAL A 73 7.92 -18.41 0.55
CA VAL A 73 6.67 -17.62 0.56
C VAL A 73 5.45 -18.52 0.72
N ALA A 74 5.39 -19.66 0.01
CA ALA A 74 4.28 -20.59 0.13
C ALA A 74 4.16 -21.18 1.55
N GLU A 75 5.28 -21.46 2.21
CA GLU A 75 5.31 -21.89 3.61
C GLU A 75 4.75 -20.82 4.54
N GLN A 76 5.22 -19.56 4.41
CA GLN A 76 4.74 -18.44 5.22
C GLN A 76 3.24 -18.19 5.01
N VAL A 77 2.79 -18.16 3.75
CA VAL A 77 1.38 -17.93 3.42
C VAL A 77 0.51 -19.10 3.91
N SER A 78 1.01 -20.34 3.83
CA SER A 78 0.29 -21.50 4.40
C SER A 78 0.11 -21.41 5.91
N ALA A 79 1.15 -20.99 6.62
CA ALA A 79 1.09 -20.79 8.07
C ALA A 79 0.10 -19.67 8.43
N LEU A 80 0.09 -18.56 7.66
CA LEU A 80 -0.83 -17.45 7.84
C LEU A 80 -2.29 -17.85 7.58
N ALA A 81 -2.54 -18.53 6.47
CA ALA A 81 -3.88 -18.90 6.02
C ALA A 81 -4.47 -20.14 6.73
N GLY A 82 -3.65 -20.90 7.47
CA GLY A 82 -4.08 -22.18 8.05
C GLY A 82 -4.44 -23.26 7.02
N THR A 83 -4.02 -23.09 5.74
CA THR A 83 -4.24 -24.03 4.65
C THR A 83 -3.01 -24.08 3.75
N THR A 84 -2.83 -25.18 3.00
CA THR A 84 -1.62 -25.38 2.20
C THR A 84 -1.66 -24.59 0.90
N TYR A 85 -0.62 -23.78 0.69
CA TYR A 85 -0.30 -23.14 -0.59
C TYR A 85 0.88 -23.85 -1.24
N GLY A 86 0.76 -24.15 -2.54
CA GLY A 86 1.86 -24.64 -3.35
C GLY A 86 2.68 -23.51 -3.98
N SER A 87 3.91 -23.79 -4.42
CA SER A 87 4.74 -22.79 -5.11
C SER A 87 4.14 -22.32 -6.45
N ASP A 88 3.22 -23.05 -7.05
CA ASP A 88 2.45 -22.64 -8.25
C ASP A 88 1.36 -21.60 -7.94
N GLN A 89 1.05 -21.39 -6.67
CA GLN A 89 0.14 -20.38 -6.16
C GLN A 89 0.85 -19.07 -5.77
N ILE A 90 2.15 -18.96 -6.05
CA ILE A 90 2.98 -17.78 -5.73
C ILE A 90 3.57 -17.20 -7.03
N LEU A 91 3.46 -15.87 -7.17
CA LEU A 91 4.13 -15.10 -8.22
C LEU A 91 5.01 -14.04 -7.59
N VAL A 92 6.31 -14.09 -7.84
CA VAL A 92 7.24 -13.02 -7.47
C VAL A 92 7.08 -11.84 -8.45
N THR A 93 6.95 -10.63 -7.93
CA THR A 93 6.59 -9.44 -8.71
C THR A 93 7.58 -8.29 -8.52
N HIS A 94 7.57 -7.32 -9.45
CA HIS A 94 8.34 -6.07 -9.34
C HIS A 94 7.71 -5.12 -8.29
N GLY A 95 7.87 -5.48 -7.01
CA GLY A 95 7.22 -4.84 -5.87
C GLY A 95 5.72 -5.05 -5.85
N GLY A 96 5.04 -4.52 -4.82
CA GLY A 96 3.57 -4.57 -4.73
C GLY A 96 2.89 -3.90 -5.93
N THR A 97 3.44 -2.80 -6.44
CA THR A 97 2.90 -2.10 -7.63
C THR A 97 2.81 -3.02 -8.86
N GLY A 98 3.88 -3.79 -9.14
CA GLY A 98 3.86 -4.75 -10.25
C GLY A 98 2.87 -5.90 -10.02
N GLY A 99 2.71 -6.33 -8.74
CA GLY A 99 1.70 -7.30 -8.35
C GLY A 99 0.27 -6.80 -8.54
N LEU A 100 -0.03 -5.61 -8.03
CA LEU A 100 -1.34 -4.97 -8.17
C LEU A 100 -1.72 -4.74 -9.63
N ALA A 101 -0.77 -4.26 -10.45
CA ALA A 101 -0.97 -4.08 -11.88
C ALA A 101 -1.28 -5.42 -12.57
N ALA A 102 -0.51 -6.47 -12.28
CA ALA A 102 -0.75 -7.80 -12.82
C ALA A 102 -2.11 -8.35 -12.39
N ALA A 103 -2.49 -8.18 -11.11
CA ALA A 103 -3.75 -8.64 -10.57
C ALA A 103 -4.96 -7.95 -11.21
N ILE A 104 -4.97 -6.62 -11.26
CA ILE A 104 -6.09 -5.84 -11.82
C ILE A 104 -6.21 -6.08 -13.33
N LEU A 105 -5.11 -5.99 -14.09
CA LEU A 105 -5.13 -6.20 -15.53
C LEU A 105 -5.47 -7.64 -15.94
N ALA A 106 -5.23 -8.63 -15.07
CA ALA A 106 -5.58 -10.03 -15.33
C ALA A 106 -7.04 -10.36 -15.00
N THR A 107 -7.72 -9.55 -14.19
CA THR A 107 -9.04 -9.89 -13.64
C THR A 107 -10.16 -8.94 -14.07
N VAL A 108 -9.82 -7.72 -14.51
CA VAL A 108 -10.77 -6.66 -14.86
C VAL A 108 -10.86 -6.48 -16.37
N ASN A 109 -12.07 -6.56 -16.91
CA ASN A 109 -12.37 -6.21 -18.29
C ASN A 109 -12.91 -4.77 -18.38
N PRO A 110 -12.90 -4.14 -19.57
CA PRO A 110 -13.58 -2.87 -19.77
C PRO A 110 -15.06 -2.94 -19.35
N GLY A 111 -15.45 -1.99 -18.49
CA GLY A 111 -16.81 -1.91 -17.93
C GLY A 111 -17.04 -2.73 -16.65
N ASP A 112 -16.12 -3.62 -16.24
CA ASP A 112 -16.24 -4.33 -14.98
C ASP A 112 -16.19 -3.36 -13.79
N LYS A 113 -17.07 -3.58 -12.82
CA LYS A 113 -17.18 -2.79 -11.60
C LYS A 113 -16.12 -3.23 -10.58
N VAL A 114 -15.30 -2.29 -10.13
CA VAL A 114 -14.29 -2.49 -9.09
C VAL A 114 -14.57 -1.57 -7.93
N VAL A 115 -14.80 -2.15 -6.75
CA VAL A 115 -15.07 -1.41 -5.52
C VAL A 115 -13.75 -1.14 -4.80
N ILE A 116 -13.58 0.09 -4.32
CA ILE A 116 -12.45 0.52 -3.47
C ILE A 116 -12.96 1.37 -2.31
N PRO A 117 -12.35 1.34 -1.12
CA PRO A 117 -12.59 2.34 -0.08
C PRO A 117 -12.19 3.75 -0.53
N ASP A 118 -12.79 4.78 0.05
CA ASP A 118 -12.45 6.17 -0.20
C ASP A 118 -12.42 6.94 1.14
N PRO A 119 -11.25 7.43 1.61
CA PRO A 119 -9.95 7.44 0.93
C PRO A 119 -9.20 6.11 0.93
N THR A 120 -8.35 5.91 -0.10
CA THR A 120 -7.45 4.75 -0.22
C THR A 120 -6.20 5.08 -1.05
N TYR A 121 -5.32 4.12 -1.25
CA TYR A 121 -4.13 4.30 -2.09
C TYR A 121 -4.52 4.53 -3.56
N SER A 122 -4.22 5.72 -4.08
CA SER A 122 -4.66 6.19 -5.40
C SER A 122 -4.24 5.31 -6.58
N LEU A 123 -3.21 4.46 -6.42
CA LEU A 123 -2.79 3.53 -7.48
C LEU A 123 -3.90 2.56 -7.89
N TYR A 124 -4.81 2.19 -6.98
CA TYR A 124 -5.87 1.23 -7.32
C TYR A 124 -6.79 1.81 -8.38
N ALA A 125 -7.25 3.04 -8.21
CA ALA A 125 -8.08 3.73 -9.20
C ALA A 125 -7.35 3.88 -10.56
N ASP A 126 -6.08 4.29 -10.55
CA ASP A 126 -5.28 4.42 -11.77
C ASP A 126 -5.22 3.09 -12.55
N LEU A 127 -4.98 1.97 -11.85
CA LEU A 127 -4.91 0.64 -12.48
C LEU A 127 -6.27 0.15 -12.99
N VAL A 128 -7.36 0.45 -12.28
CA VAL A 128 -8.73 0.15 -12.74
C VAL A 128 -9.05 0.93 -14.01
N HIS A 129 -8.73 2.21 -14.06
CA HIS A 129 -8.91 3.05 -15.25
C HIS A 129 -8.02 2.58 -16.42
N LEU A 130 -6.79 2.16 -16.14
CA LEU A 130 -5.90 1.57 -17.14
C LEU A 130 -6.50 0.31 -17.76
N ALA A 131 -7.12 -0.55 -16.94
CA ALA A 131 -7.84 -1.75 -17.39
C ALA A 131 -9.15 -1.44 -18.15
N GLY A 132 -9.64 -0.20 -18.05
CA GLY A 132 -10.95 0.21 -18.58
C GLY A 132 -12.12 -0.18 -17.68
N GLY A 133 -11.87 -0.58 -16.45
CA GLY A 133 -12.89 -0.86 -15.45
C GLY A 133 -13.57 0.40 -14.93
N VAL A 134 -14.66 0.22 -14.21
CA VAL A 134 -15.42 1.28 -13.53
C VAL A 134 -15.09 1.25 -12.06
N CYS A 135 -14.41 2.28 -11.58
CA CYS A 135 -14.08 2.44 -10.17
C CYS A 135 -15.32 2.90 -9.40
N VAL A 136 -15.64 2.21 -8.31
CA VAL A 136 -16.75 2.54 -7.40
C VAL A 136 -16.18 2.79 -6.02
N PRO A 137 -15.93 4.07 -5.67
CA PRO A 137 -15.46 4.43 -4.34
C PRO A 137 -16.60 4.28 -3.31
N VAL A 138 -16.24 3.79 -2.12
CA VAL A 138 -17.13 3.69 -0.95
C VAL A 138 -16.54 4.51 0.18
N ALA A 139 -17.27 5.53 0.62
CA ALA A 139 -16.87 6.37 1.73
C ALA A 139 -16.61 5.54 2.99
N LEU A 140 -15.56 5.89 3.71
CA LEU A 140 -15.32 5.38 5.06
C LEU A 140 -16.22 6.10 6.08
N GLN A 141 -16.38 5.51 7.26
CA GLN A 141 -17.01 6.18 8.39
C GLN A 141 -16.11 7.29 8.95
N ASP A 142 -16.63 8.08 9.88
CA ASP A 142 -15.87 9.19 10.49
C ASP A 142 -14.60 8.70 11.24
N ASP A 143 -14.61 7.46 11.73
CA ASP A 143 -13.47 6.80 12.37
C ASP A 143 -12.51 6.14 11.37
N LEU A 144 -12.76 6.34 10.08
CA LEU A 144 -11.99 5.82 8.93
C LEU A 144 -12.05 4.28 8.78
N HIS A 145 -12.98 3.60 9.45
CA HIS A 145 -13.34 2.21 9.21
C HIS A 145 -14.37 2.08 8.08
N TRP A 146 -14.59 0.85 7.59
CA TRP A 146 -15.57 0.61 6.52
C TRP A 146 -17.00 0.87 7.00
N ASP A 147 -17.78 1.59 6.21
CA ASP A 147 -19.23 1.53 6.26
C ASP A 147 -19.68 0.22 5.59
N LEU A 148 -19.94 -0.80 6.40
CA LEU A 148 -20.24 -2.15 5.93
C LEU A 148 -21.56 -2.24 5.16
N ASP A 149 -22.54 -1.38 5.47
CA ASP A 149 -23.83 -1.36 4.75
C ASP A 149 -23.64 -0.75 3.34
N SER A 150 -22.96 0.37 3.26
CA SER A 150 -22.60 1.00 1.98
C SER A 150 -21.69 0.09 1.14
N LEU A 151 -20.74 -0.58 1.78
CA LEU A 151 -19.85 -1.55 1.14
C LEU A 151 -20.64 -2.73 0.58
N ALA A 152 -21.58 -3.29 1.34
CA ALA A 152 -22.43 -4.39 0.88
C ALA A 152 -23.26 -4.00 -0.36
N ALA A 153 -23.85 -2.79 -0.34
CA ALA A 153 -24.58 -2.26 -1.49
C ALA A 153 -23.68 -2.08 -2.72
N ALA A 154 -22.49 -1.56 -2.52
CA ALA A 154 -21.53 -1.34 -3.60
C ALA A 154 -20.99 -2.66 -4.17
N LEU A 155 -20.79 -3.69 -3.37
CA LEU A 155 -20.27 -4.99 -3.80
C LEU A 155 -21.28 -5.80 -4.64
N ALA A 156 -22.55 -5.43 -4.64
CA ALA A 156 -23.55 -6.09 -5.47
C ALA A 156 -23.20 -6.00 -6.97
N GLY A 157 -22.88 -7.15 -7.57
CA GLY A 157 -22.46 -7.25 -8.97
C GLY A 157 -21.06 -6.72 -9.27
N ALA A 158 -20.24 -6.49 -8.25
CA ALA A 158 -18.84 -6.10 -8.44
C ALA A 158 -17.99 -7.30 -8.90
N LYS A 159 -17.06 -7.02 -9.80
CA LYS A 159 -16.04 -7.99 -10.25
C LYS A 159 -14.93 -8.15 -9.23
N LEU A 160 -14.54 -7.04 -8.59
CA LEU A 160 -13.36 -6.98 -7.74
C LEU A 160 -13.60 -6.00 -6.58
N PHE A 161 -13.09 -6.33 -5.40
CA PHE A 161 -12.87 -5.43 -4.28
C PHE A 161 -11.38 -5.33 -4.00
N VAL A 162 -10.85 -4.12 -3.86
CA VAL A 162 -9.43 -3.88 -3.55
C VAL A 162 -9.33 -3.05 -2.29
N PHE A 163 -8.55 -3.50 -1.31
CA PHE A 163 -8.30 -2.75 -0.08
C PHE A 163 -6.88 -2.93 0.42
N CYS A 164 -6.43 -2.00 1.26
CA CYS A 164 -5.15 -2.04 1.95
C CYS A 164 -5.35 -2.25 3.46
N ASN A 165 -4.67 -3.21 4.05
CA ASN A 165 -4.72 -3.46 5.49
C ASN A 165 -3.33 -3.80 6.05
N PRO A 166 -2.75 -3.02 6.96
CA PRO A 166 -3.13 -1.66 7.41
C PRO A 166 -3.24 -0.63 6.29
N SER A 167 -4.16 0.32 6.45
CA SER A 167 -4.56 1.25 5.40
C SER A 167 -3.52 2.35 5.11
N ASN A 168 -3.33 2.66 3.85
CA ASN A 168 -2.74 3.88 3.35
C ASN A 168 -3.85 4.67 2.61
N PRO A 169 -4.25 5.86 3.06
CA PRO A 169 -3.48 6.82 3.87
C PRO A 169 -3.76 6.82 5.38
N THR A 170 -4.78 6.11 5.87
CA THR A 170 -5.40 6.37 7.17
C THR A 170 -4.64 5.80 8.37
N GLY A 171 -3.83 4.75 8.16
CA GLY A 171 -3.18 4.01 9.23
C GLY A 171 -4.10 3.09 10.04
N VAL A 172 -5.39 3.01 9.68
CA VAL A 172 -6.36 2.13 10.33
C VAL A 172 -6.03 0.66 10.02
N VAL A 173 -6.27 -0.20 10.99
CA VAL A 173 -6.22 -1.66 10.84
C VAL A 173 -7.64 -2.20 10.86
N HIS A 174 -8.09 -2.77 9.74
CA HIS A 174 -9.40 -3.40 9.67
C HIS A 174 -9.40 -4.65 10.55
N ARG A 175 -10.40 -4.71 11.42
CA ARG A 175 -10.48 -5.73 12.50
C ARG A 175 -11.01 -7.04 11.97
N THR A 176 -10.72 -8.12 12.69
CA THR A 176 -11.24 -9.46 12.39
C THR A 176 -12.75 -9.43 12.10
N LYS A 177 -13.52 -8.70 12.91
CA LYS A 177 -14.97 -8.61 12.74
C LYS A 177 -15.40 -7.96 11.42
N GLU A 178 -14.70 -6.94 10.96
CA GLU A 178 -14.98 -6.30 9.67
C GLU A 178 -14.69 -7.26 8.50
N LEU A 179 -13.58 -8.00 8.59
CA LEU A 179 -13.21 -9.01 7.59
C LEU A 179 -14.18 -10.20 7.57
N GLU A 180 -14.67 -10.64 8.74
CA GLU A 180 -15.71 -11.66 8.83
C GLU A 180 -17.02 -11.20 8.16
N VAL A 181 -17.46 -9.97 8.44
CA VAL A 181 -18.66 -9.39 7.81
C VAL A 181 -18.46 -9.24 6.30
N LEU A 182 -17.28 -8.81 5.85
CA LEU A 182 -16.94 -8.80 4.42
C LEU A 182 -17.08 -10.20 3.80
N GLY A 183 -16.57 -11.22 4.47
CA GLY A 183 -16.72 -12.62 4.05
C GLY A 183 -18.18 -13.04 3.91
N GLU A 184 -19.03 -12.68 4.89
CA GLU A 184 -20.47 -12.93 4.85
C GLU A 184 -21.17 -12.22 3.67
N ILE A 185 -20.84 -10.95 3.43
CA ILE A 185 -21.35 -10.16 2.30
C ILE A 185 -21.03 -10.87 0.97
N LEU A 186 -19.80 -11.36 0.85
CA LEU A 186 -19.30 -11.96 -0.40
C LEU A 186 -19.69 -13.42 -0.59
N ARG A 187 -20.24 -14.09 0.42
CA ARG A 187 -20.54 -15.55 0.39
C ARG A 187 -21.34 -16.00 -0.85
N LYS A 188 -22.21 -15.15 -1.36
CA LYS A 188 -23.10 -15.45 -2.49
C LYS A 188 -22.70 -14.71 -3.78
N SER A 189 -21.49 -14.22 -3.87
CA SER A 189 -20.98 -13.51 -5.04
C SER A 189 -19.71 -14.16 -5.59
N ASP A 190 -19.41 -13.90 -6.85
CA ASP A 190 -18.16 -14.29 -7.52
C ASP A 190 -17.12 -13.16 -7.47
N THR A 191 -17.32 -12.16 -6.61
CA THR A 191 -16.40 -11.03 -6.44
C THR A 191 -15.06 -11.53 -5.91
N LEU A 192 -13.98 -11.22 -6.61
CA LEU A 192 -12.62 -11.43 -6.16
C LEU A 192 -12.22 -10.33 -5.16
N VAL A 193 -11.24 -10.62 -4.33
CA VAL A 193 -10.66 -9.67 -3.38
C VAL A 193 -9.18 -9.52 -3.66
N ILE A 194 -8.67 -8.30 -3.75
CA ILE A 194 -7.24 -8.02 -3.63
C ILE A 194 -7.02 -7.43 -2.23
N ALA A 195 -6.33 -8.18 -1.38
CA ALA A 195 -5.87 -7.73 -0.09
C ALA A 195 -4.41 -7.28 -0.19
N ASP A 196 -4.19 -5.96 -0.25
CA ASP A 196 -2.86 -5.35 -0.19
C ASP A 196 -2.45 -5.22 1.28
N GLU A 197 -1.63 -6.17 1.74
CA GLU A 197 -1.20 -6.23 3.14
C GLU A 197 0.27 -5.80 3.30
N ALA A 198 0.70 -4.84 2.49
CA ALA A 198 2.07 -4.32 2.46
C ALA A 198 2.59 -3.83 3.83
N TYR A 199 1.71 -3.53 4.76
CA TYR A 199 2.03 -3.02 6.10
C TYR A 199 1.71 -4.01 7.23
N SER A 200 1.39 -5.27 6.97
CA SER A 200 0.98 -6.27 7.96
C SER A 200 1.95 -6.45 9.13
N GLU A 201 3.25 -6.25 8.90
CA GLU A 201 4.28 -6.30 9.94
C GLU A 201 4.41 -4.99 10.77
N LEU A 202 3.74 -3.92 10.34
CA LEU A 202 3.80 -2.60 10.97
C LEU A 202 2.48 -2.29 11.66
N VAL A 203 2.19 -3.04 12.73
CA VAL A 203 0.98 -2.90 13.55
C VAL A 203 1.37 -2.58 14.98
N TYR A 204 0.66 -1.65 15.61
CA TYR A 204 1.00 -1.05 16.90
C TYR A 204 -0.11 -1.17 17.94
N GLY A 205 -1.32 -1.55 17.54
CA GLY A 205 -2.47 -1.76 18.41
C GLY A 205 -2.27 -2.90 19.41
N SER A 206 -3.21 -3.06 20.33
CA SER A 206 -3.25 -4.18 21.29
C SER A 206 -3.80 -5.46 20.67
N GLU A 207 -4.64 -5.33 19.65
CA GLU A 207 -5.21 -6.46 18.92
C GLU A 207 -4.20 -7.02 17.91
N PRO A 208 -4.10 -8.33 17.76
CA PRO A 208 -3.27 -8.93 16.72
C PRO A 208 -3.82 -8.59 15.34
N PHE A 209 -2.91 -8.43 14.38
CA PHE A 209 -3.29 -8.26 12.97
C PHE A 209 -3.99 -9.53 12.46
N THR A 210 -5.11 -9.35 11.76
CA THR A 210 -5.80 -10.41 11.05
C THR A 210 -5.70 -10.19 9.55
N SER A 211 -5.13 -11.15 8.83
CA SER A 211 -5.08 -11.16 7.37
C SER A 211 -6.43 -11.60 6.79
N ALA A 212 -6.75 -11.10 5.59
CA ALA A 212 -7.88 -11.63 4.82
C ALA A 212 -7.78 -13.14 4.55
N LEU A 213 -6.57 -13.68 4.50
CA LEU A 213 -6.32 -15.12 4.33
C LEU A 213 -6.70 -15.95 5.55
N GLN A 214 -6.92 -15.34 6.72
CA GLN A 214 -7.36 -16.04 7.94
C GLN A 214 -8.89 -16.15 8.05
N ILE A 215 -9.63 -15.53 7.13
CA ILE A 215 -11.09 -15.57 7.11
C ILE A 215 -11.55 -16.64 6.12
N PRO A 216 -12.22 -17.70 6.58
CA PRO A 216 -12.58 -18.85 5.74
C PRO A 216 -13.35 -18.49 4.46
N GLU A 217 -14.26 -17.50 4.54
CA GLU A 217 -15.06 -17.04 3.41
C GLU A 217 -14.27 -16.21 2.38
N LEU A 218 -13.10 -15.71 2.78
CA LEU A 218 -12.25 -14.87 1.92
C LEU A 218 -11.08 -15.63 1.31
N VAL A 219 -10.53 -16.67 1.96
CA VAL A 219 -9.28 -17.31 1.57
C VAL A 219 -9.24 -17.76 0.10
N GLU A 220 -10.31 -18.39 -0.40
CA GLU A 220 -10.36 -18.92 -1.77
C GLU A 220 -10.53 -17.87 -2.87
N ARG A 221 -11.04 -16.69 -2.50
CA ARG A 221 -11.29 -15.56 -3.42
C ARG A 221 -10.28 -14.44 -3.31
N THR A 222 -9.31 -14.54 -2.38
CA THR A 222 -8.34 -13.49 -2.14
C THR A 222 -7.10 -13.68 -2.99
N LEU A 223 -6.73 -12.63 -3.70
CA LEU A 223 -5.40 -12.39 -4.20
C LEU A 223 -4.66 -11.56 -3.14
N TYR A 224 -3.79 -12.24 -2.41
CA TYR A 224 -2.94 -11.62 -1.40
C TYR A 224 -1.77 -10.94 -2.06
N CYS A 225 -1.62 -9.63 -1.84
CA CYS A 225 -0.52 -8.83 -2.37
C CYS A 225 0.40 -8.39 -1.23
N GLN A 226 1.68 -8.70 -1.37
CA GLN A 226 2.69 -8.36 -0.38
C GLN A 226 3.95 -7.77 -1.04
N THR A 227 4.69 -6.98 -0.28
CA THR A 227 5.95 -6.36 -0.74
C THR A 227 7.02 -6.41 0.34
N PHE A 228 8.28 -6.54 -0.09
CA PHE A 228 9.44 -6.42 0.81
C PHE A 228 9.78 -4.94 1.10
N SER A 229 9.15 -4.01 0.39
CA SER A 229 9.48 -2.58 0.43
C SER A 229 9.36 -1.97 1.82
N LYS A 230 8.35 -2.38 2.62
CA LYS A 230 8.00 -1.70 3.87
C LYS A 230 8.65 -2.38 5.07
N SER A 231 8.37 -3.66 5.25
CA SER A 231 8.86 -4.44 6.40
C SER A 231 10.37 -4.61 6.42
N TYR A 232 11.02 -4.62 5.26
CA TYR A 232 12.46 -4.87 5.12
C TYR A 232 13.26 -3.66 4.60
N ALA A 233 12.65 -2.48 4.53
CA ALA A 233 13.27 -1.27 3.97
C ALA A 233 13.89 -1.52 2.57
N MET A 234 13.13 -2.19 1.68
CA MET A 234 13.55 -2.61 0.34
C MET A 234 12.81 -1.87 -0.78
N THR A 235 12.51 -0.58 -0.61
CA THR A 235 11.72 0.18 -1.59
C THR A 235 12.38 0.25 -2.97
N GLY A 236 13.69 0.49 -3.02
CA GLY A 236 14.48 0.56 -4.25
C GLY A 236 14.74 -0.79 -4.91
N TRP A 237 14.53 -1.91 -4.22
CA TRP A 237 14.81 -3.26 -4.75
C TRP A 237 13.72 -3.78 -5.69
N ARG A 238 12.55 -3.21 -5.64
CA ARG A 238 11.39 -3.56 -6.48
C ARG A 238 11.04 -5.04 -6.45
N VAL A 239 10.83 -5.61 -5.27
CA VAL A 239 10.43 -7.00 -5.08
C VAL A 239 9.22 -7.13 -4.15
N GLY A 240 8.31 -8.02 -4.53
CA GLY A 240 7.09 -8.36 -3.80
C GLY A 240 6.54 -9.69 -4.34
N TYR A 241 5.35 -10.06 -3.93
CA TYR A 241 4.70 -11.26 -4.43
C TYR A 241 3.17 -11.18 -4.37
N LEU A 242 2.54 -12.00 -5.20
CA LEU A 242 1.13 -12.36 -5.11
C LEU A 242 1.00 -13.80 -4.66
N ALA A 243 0.00 -14.08 -3.82
CA ALA A 243 -0.46 -15.43 -3.50
C ALA A 243 -1.96 -15.56 -3.74
N GLY A 244 -2.41 -16.69 -4.29
CA GLY A 244 -3.82 -16.92 -4.60
C GLY A 244 -4.03 -18.25 -5.30
N SER A 245 -5.22 -18.49 -5.86
CA SER A 245 -5.46 -19.73 -6.60
C SER A 245 -4.55 -19.85 -7.83
N SER A 246 -4.08 -21.08 -8.15
CA SER A 246 -3.16 -21.33 -9.27
C SER A 246 -3.69 -20.78 -10.60
N ALA A 247 -5.01 -20.80 -10.82
CA ALA A 247 -5.62 -20.25 -12.02
C ALA A 247 -5.43 -18.74 -12.15
N VAL A 248 -5.69 -18.01 -11.06
CA VAL A 248 -5.54 -16.55 -11.03
C VAL A 248 -4.06 -16.17 -11.08
N ILE A 249 -3.19 -16.85 -10.34
CA ILE A 249 -1.73 -16.64 -10.39
C ILE A 249 -1.19 -16.86 -11.81
N THR A 250 -1.66 -17.88 -12.53
CA THR A 250 -1.27 -18.12 -13.93
C THR A 250 -1.67 -16.94 -14.83
N ALA A 251 -2.87 -16.38 -14.64
CA ALA A 251 -3.31 -15.22 -15.39
C ALA A 251 -2.47 -13.96 -15.06
N CYS A 252 -2.23 -13.71 -13.77
CA CYS A 252 -1.38 -12.61 -13.32
C CYS A 252 0.06 -12.73 -13.87
N ALA A 253 0.61 -13.95 -13.90
CA ALA A 253 1.95 -14.21 -14.42
C ALA A 253 2.06 -13.87 -15.92
N ARG A 254 1.03 -14.12 -16.72
CA ARG A 254 1.00 -13.74 -18.14
C ARG A 254 1.11 -12.22 -18.31
N VAL A 255 0.32 -11.47 -17.54
CA VAL A 255 0.37 -10.00 -17.57
C VAL A 255 1.72 -9.49 -17.08
N HIS A 256 2.17 -9.96 -15.91
CA HIS A 256 3.43 -9.53 -15.31
C HIS A 256 4.63 -9.78 -16.24
N ASN A 257 4.72 -10.98 -16.82
CA ASN A 257 5.83 -11.32 -17.72
C ASN A 257 5.79 -10.55 -19.04
N SER A 258 4.59 -10.22 -19.55
CA SER A 258 4.46 -9.41 -20.77
C SER A 258 4.88 -7.95 -20.55
N ASN A 259 4.63 -7.40 -19.35
CA ASN A 259 4.95 -6.01 -19.03
C ASN A 259 6.38 -5.82 -18.50
N ASN A 260 6.87 -6.73 -17.67
CA ASN A 260 8.07 -6.52 -16.86
C ASN A 260 9.15 -7.59 -17.06
N GLY A 261 8.81 -8.77 -17.58
CA GLY A 261 9.71 -9.92 -17.55
C GLY A 261 9.87 -10.50 -16.15
N SER A 262 10.93 -11.30 -15.94
CA SER A 262 11.24 -11.88 -14.63
C SER A 262 11.94 -10.86 -13.72
N VAL A 263 11.66 -10.93 -12.42
CA VAL A 263 12.36 -10.12 -11.40
C VAL A 263 13.84 -10.48 -11.38
N ASN A 264 14.70 -9.51 -11.11
CA ASN A 264 16.16 -9.71 -10.99
C ASN A 264 16.50 -10.84 -10.02
N THR A 265 17.32 -11.80 -10.45
CA THR A 265 17.63 -13.02 -9.70
C THR A 265 18.41 -12.76 -8.41
N ALA A 266 19.37 -11.84 -8.42
CA ALA A 266 20.09 -11.47 -7.21
C ALA A 266 19.18 -10.80 -6.18
N VAL A 267 18.22 -9.99 -6.64
CA VAL A 267 17.20 -9.38 -5.77
C VAL A 267 16.28 -10.44 -5.15
N GLN A 268 15.92 -11.49 -5.90
CA GLN A 268 15.11 -12.58 -5.37
C GLN A 268 15.87 -13.40 -4.30
N ARG A 269 17.18 -13.61 -4.46
CA ARG A 269 18.03 -14.25 -3.42
C ARG A 269 18.09 -13.39 -2.15
N ALA A 270 18.21 -12.06 -2.30
CA ALA A 270 18.14 -11.12 -1.19
C ALA A 270 16.75 -11.13 -0.50
N ALA A 271 15.67 -11.25 -1.26
CA ALA A 271 14.32 -11.36 -0.71
C ALA A 271 14.12 -12.67 0.07
N LEU A 272 14.72 -13.77 -0.37
CA LEU A 272 14.72 -15.04 0.38
C LEU A 272 15.39 -14.84 1.75
N THR A 273 16.59 -14.23 1.78
CA THR A 273 17.28 -13.90 3.04
C THR A 273 16.45 -12.97 3.93
N ALA A 274 15.79 -11.96 3.33
CA ALA A 274 14.89 -11.09 4.07
C ALA A 274 13.79 -11.87 4.80
N LEU A 275 13.15 -12.79 4.08
CA LEU A 275 12.04 -13.58 4.58
C LEU A 275 12.45 -14.57 5.68
N THR A 276 13.64 -15.21 5.53
CA THR A 276 14.05 -16.34 6.37
C THR A 276 14.97 -15.94 7.54
N GLU A 277 15.63 -14.77 7.49
CA GLU A 277 16.69 -14.44 8.43
C GLU A 277 16.57 -13.06 9.10
N CYS A 278 15.61 -12.20 8.69
CA CYS A 278 15.57 -10.79 9.12
C CYS A 278 14.36 -10.44 9.99
N ALA A 279 13.77 -11.39 10.70
CA ALA A 279 12.65 -11.14 11.60
C ALA A 279 13.00 -10.15 12.73
N ASP A 280 14.22 -10.22 13.29
CA ASP A 280 14.68 -9.31 14.33
C ASP A 280 14.89 -7.88 13.81
N ASP A 281 15.34 -7.73 12.55
CA ASP A 281 15.48 -6.43 11.91
C ASP A 281 14.09 -5.76 11.72
N VAL A 282 13.09 -6.54 11.29
CA VAL A 282 11.69 -6.08 11.17
C VAL A 282 11.15 -5.66 12.53
N ALA A 283 11.36 -6.47 13.58
CA ALA A 283 10.93 -6.15 14.93
C ALA A 283 11.56 -4.84 15.45
N THR A 284 12.85 -4.64 15.18
CA THR A 284 13.59 -3.41 15.55
C THR A 284 13.01 -2.18 14.85
N MET A 285 12.78 -2.25 13.53
CA MET A 285 12.17 -1.15 12.76
C MET A 285 10.75 -0.85 13.22
N ARG A 286 9.95 -1.89 13.48
CA ARG A 286 8.58 -1.74 14.00
C ARG A 286 8.56 -1.00 15.34
N GLU A 287 9.46 -1.33 16.25
CA GLU A 287 9.54 -0.65 17.54
C GLU A 287 9.95 0.83 17.40
N ALA A 288 10.88 1.13 16.51
CA ALA A 288 11.24 2.50 16.19
C ALA A 288 10.03 3.28 15.61
N TYR A 289 9.26 2.69 14.72
CA TYR A 289 8.02 3.30 14.20
C TYR A 289 6.97 3.47 15.30
N ARG A 290 6.84 2.54 16.22
CA ARG A 290 5.97 2.68 17.40
C ARG A 290 6.32 3.92 18.22
N ALA A 291 7.59 4.14 18.50
CA ALA A 291 8.06 5.32 19.22
C ALA A 291 7.82 6.63 18.45
N ARG A 292 8.06 6.62 17.13
CA ARG A 292 7.83 7.77 16.25
C ARG A 292 6.33 8.10 16.07
N ARG A 293 5.47 7.07 16.04
CA ARG A 293 4.02 7.25 16.06
C ARG A 293 3.57 8.03 17.30
N ILE A 294 4.06 7.63 18.48
CA ILE A 294 3.76 8.31 19.75
C ILE A 294 4.26 9.76 19.71
N LEU A 295 5.51 9.98 19.29
CA LEU A 295 6.08 11.32 19.14
C LEU A 295 5.24 12.21 18.22
N MET A 296 4.88 11.72 17.04
CA MET A 296 4.07 12.49 16.07
C MET A 296 2.66 12.76 16.60
N ARG A 297 2.00 11.76 17.22
CA ARG A 297 0.68 11.93 17.85
C ARG A 297 0.71 13.04 18.90
N ASP A 298 1.68 12.98 19.81
CA ASP A 298 1.78 13.92 20.92
C ASP A 298 2.09 15.34 20.40
N ALA A 299 2.91 15.46 19.36
CA ALA A 299 3.17 16.75 18.71
C ALA A 299 1.95 17.30 17.96
N LEU A 300 1.26 16.47 17.15
CA LEU A 300 0.07 16.86 16.39
C LEU A 300 -1.10 17.26 17.30
N SER A 301 -1.24 16.62 18.47
CA SER A 301 -2.29 16.92 19.44
C SER A 301 -2.21 18.35 20.01
N GLN A 302 -1.07 19.00 19.89
CA GLN A 302 -0.86 20.39 20.30
C GLN A 302 -1.14 21.42 19.18
N VAL A 303 -1.47 20.95 17.96
CA VAL A 303 -1.71 21.82 16.81
C VAL A 303 -3.19 22.20 16.76
N PRO A 304 -3.55 23.49 16.96
CA PRO A 304 -4.95 23.92 16.89
C PRO A 304 -5.56 23.65 15.50
N GLY A 305 -6.82 23.27 15.47
CA GLY A 305 -7.56 23.05 14.22
C GLY A 305 -7.26 21.71 13.53
N LEU A 306 -6.55 20.78 14.21
CA LEU A 306 -6.44 19.39 13.76
C LEU A 306 -7.32 18.46 14.61
N GLU A 307 -8.04 17.58 13.93
CA GLU A 307 -8.73 16.43 14.50
C GLU A 307 -7.94 15.18 14.14
N LEU A 308 -7.53 14.42 15.17
CA LEU A 308 -6.63 13.29 15.02
C LEU A 308 -7.38 11.98 15.17
N GLY A 309 -7.24 11.07 14.19
CA GLY A 309 -7.38 9.63 14.42
C GLY A 309 -6.11 9.07 15.09
N ASP A 310 -6.22 7.87 15.66
CA ASP A 310 -5.06 7.15 16.21
C ASP A 310 -4.71 5.96 15.29
N PRO A 311 -3.74 6.10 14.37
CA PRO A 311 -3.40 5.03 13.43
C PRO A 311 -2.86 3.81 14.17
N GLU A 312 -3.41 2.64 13.89
CA GLU A 312 -3.04 1.37 14.53
C GLU A 312 -1.96 0.62 13.73
N GLY A 313 -1.72 1.03 12.46
CA GLY A 313 -0.75 0.38 11.58
C GLY A 313 -0.13 1.31 10.54
N ALA A 314 0.66 0.74 9.63
CA ALA A 314 1.46 1.44 8.63
C ALA A 314 2.43 2.45 9.27
N PHE A 315 2.65 3.60 8.65
CA PHE A 315 3.45 4.70 9.22
C PHE A 315 2.89 6.08 8.82
N TYR A 316 1.54 6.22 8.85
CA TYR A 316 0.85 7.44 8.45
C TYR A 316 -0.08 7.95 9.54
N PHE A 317 -0.20 9.30 9.63
CA PHE A 317 -1.33 10.00 10.21
C PHE A 317 -2.16 10.63 9.09
N PHE A 318 -3.47 10.68 9.30
CA PHE A 318 -4.42 11.26 8.36
C PHE A 318 -5.39 12.22 9.08
N PRO A 319 -4.85 13.31 9.70
CA PRO A 319 -5.65 14.27 10.44
C PRO A 319 -6.55 15.07 9.52
N LYS A 320 -7.75 15.40 10.03
CA LYS A 320 -8.65 16.38 9.45
C LYS A 320 -8.24 17.79 9.95
N TYR A 321 -8.26 18.77 9.05
CA TYR A 321 -8.02 20.17 9.43
C TYR A 321 -9.31 20.98 9.34
N SER A 322 -9.41 22.09 10.14
CA SER A 322 -10.64 22.89 10.29
C SER A 322 -10.78 24.04 9.30
N ALA A 323 -9.72 24.40 8.57
CA ALA A 323 -9.77 25.51 7.62
C ALA A 323 -10.65 25.15 6.40
N ASP A 324 -11.49 26.07 5.96
CA ASP A 324 -12.31 25.90 4.74
C ASP A 324 -11.47 26.27 3.50
N VAL A 325 -10.45 25.47 3.25
CA VAL A 325 -9.48 25.63 2.16
C VAL A 325 -9.20 24.26 1.56
N PRO A 326 -9.17 24.09 0.22
CA PRO A 326 -8.86 22.81 -0.42
C PRO A 326 -7.51 22.24 0.02
N SER A 327 -7.43 20.92 0.23
CA SER A 327 -6.23 20.24 0.75
C SER A 327 -4.97 20.48 -0.09
N VAL A 328 -5.12 20.61 -1.42
CA VAL A 328 -4.01 20.95 -2.33
C VAL A 328 -3.44 22.33 -2.03
N GLU A 329 -4.31 23.32 -1.73
CA GLU A 329 -3.90 24.68 -1.39
C GLU A 329 -3.27 24.73 0.01
N VAL A 330 -3.82 23.98 0.97
CA VAL A 330 -3.19 23.83 2.30
C VAL A 330 -1.77 23.29 2.15
N VAL A 331 -1.57 22.24 1.35
CA VAL A 331 -0.24 21.67 1.09
C VAL A 331 0.69 22.69 0.43
N ARG A 332 0.20 23.52 -0.50
CA ARG A 332 0.98 24.59 -1.11
C ARG A 332 1.49 25.58 -0.05
N ILE A 333 0.62 26.03 0.85
CA ILE A 333 0.96 26.95 1.95
C ILE A 333 1.95 26.30 2.92
N LEU A 334 1.73 25.04 3.31
CA LEU A 334 2.64 24.32 4.19
C LEU A 334 4.06 24.21 3.60
N ARG A 335 4.17 24.07 2.28
CA ARG A 335 5.47 24.08 1.59
C ARG A 335 6.18 25.44 1.71
N GLU A 336 5.46 26.55 1.68
CA GLU A 336 6.04 27.89 1.90
C GLU A 336 6.58 28.02 3.33
N HIS A 337 6.02 27.26 4.29
CA HIS A 337 6.52 27.16 5.66
C HIS A 337 7.61 26.08 5.85
N GLY A 338 8.08 25.47 4.74
CA GLY A 338 9.20 24.53 4.74
C GLY A 338 8.85 23.10 5.15
N VAL A 339 7.58 22.68 5.09
CA VAL A 339 7.17 21.29 5.34
C VAL A 339 6.38 20.72 4.17
N ALA A 340 6.74 19.51 3.76
CA ALA A 340 6.03 18.76 2.73
C ALA A 340 5.18 17.65 3.36
N VAL A 341 3.89 17.64 3.03
CA VAL A 341 2.90 16.61 3.34
C VAL A 341 2.11 16.28 2.07
N ARG A 342 1.16 15.34 2.13
CA ARG A 342 0.29 15.02 0.98
C ARG A 342 -1.14 15.52 1.24
N PRO A 343 -1.81 16.08 0.20
CA PRO A 343 -3.19 16.47 0.32
C PRO A 343 -4.09 15.23 0.41
N GLY A 344 -5.13 15.29 1.22
CA GLY A 344 -6.04 14.17 1.39
C GLY A 344 -6.82 13.83 0.12
N SER A 345 -7.15 14.84 -0.69
CA SER A 345 -7.82 14.66 -1.99
C SER A 345 -7.06 13.74 -2.97
N GLU A 346 -5.76 13.54 -2.79
CA GLU A 346 -4.96 12.59 -3.58
C GLU A 346 -5.33 11.13 -3.34
N PHE A 347 -6.06 10.86 -2.27
CA PHE A 347 -6.45 9.51 -1.86
C PHE A 347 -7.93 9.20 -2.11
N GLY A 348 -8.68 10.15 -2.63
CA GLY A 348 -10.11 10.03 -2.93
C GLY A 348 -10.87 11.31 -2.57
N ALA A 349 -12.11 11.40 -3.04
CA ALA A 349 -12.96 12.58 -2.82
C ALA A 349 -13.26 12.79 -1.33
N HIS A 350 -13.44 11.70 -0.56
CA HIS A 350 -13.69 11.73 0.88
C HIS A 350 -12.40 11.94 1.70
N GLY A 351 -11.24 11.98 1.05
CA GLY A 351 -9.99 12.43 1.65
C GLY A 351 -9.85 13.96 1.72
N GLU A 352 -10.73 14.74 1.03
CA GLU A 352 -10.69 16.19 1.12
C GLU A 352 -10.93 16.67 2.57
N GLY A 353 -10.28 17.75 2.96
CA GLY A 353 -10.27 18.22 4.36
C GLY A 353 -9.24 17.52 5.25
N HIS A 354 -8.46 16.59 4.71
CA HIS A 354 -7.41 15.85 5.44
C HIS A 354 -6.02 16.09 4.84
N LEU A 355 -5.01 15.75 5.63
CA LEU A 355 -3.61 15.71 5.22
C LEU A 355 -3.02 14.34 5.54
N ARG A 356 -2.20 13.75 4.65
CA ARG A 356 -1.41 12.57 5.02
C ARG A 356 0.00 12.98 5.40
N LEU A 357 0.40 12.59 6.63
CA LEU A 357 1.74 12.73 7.16
C LEU A 357 2.37 11.35 7.38
N SER A 358 3.65 11.19 7.02
CA SER A 358 4.41 9.97 7.28
C SER A 358 5.33 10.18 8.48
N TYR A 359 5.34 9.21 9.41
CA TYR A 359 6.34 9.16 10.48
C TYR A 359 7.51 8.20 10.19
N ALA A 360 7.64 7.78 8.92
CA ALA A 360 8.87 7.15 8.42
C ALA A 360 9.93 8.23 8.15
N ALA A 361 10.34 8.91 9.21
CA ALA A 361 11.32 10.00 9.22
C ALA A 361 12.04 10.02 10.59
N SER A 362 13.16 10.74 10.71
CA SER A 362 13.84 10.87 12.00
C SER A 362 12.97 11.62 13.04
N SER A 363 13.24 11.41 14.32
CA SER A 363 12.51 12.10 15.40
C SER A 363 12.64 13.61 15.31
N GLU A 364 13.82 14.10 14.89
CA GLU A 364 14.10 15.52 14.65
C GLU A 364 13.25 16.07 13.50
N ALA A 365 13.18 15.33 12.38
CA ALA A 365 12.36 15.71 11.23
C ALA A 365 10.88 15.72 11.57
N ILE A 366 10.39 14.77 12.37
CA ILE A 366 9.01 14.72 12.85
C ILE A 366 8.71 15.96 13.70
N THR A 367 9.56 16.28 14.69
CA THR A 367 9.37 17.41 15.60
C THR A 367 9.38 18.74 14.85
N GLU A 368 10.38 18.98 14.01
CA GLU A 368 10.49 20.20 13.22
C GLU A 368 9.38 20.30 12.16
N GLY A 369 9.05 19.19 11.49
CA GLY A 369 8.00 19.15 10.48
C GLY A 369 6.63 19.50 11.07
N VAL A 370 6.27 18.97 12.24
CA VAL A 370 5.03 19.31 12.92
C VAL A 370 5.03 20.77 13.40
N ALA A 371 6.16 21.30 13.88
CA ALA A 371 6.27 22.71 14.24
C ALA A 371 6.06 23.64 13.03
N ARG A 372 6.61 23.30 11.86
CA ARG A 372 6.38 24.03 10.60
C ARG A 372 4.93 23.93 10.13
N LEU A 373 4.34 22.74 10.23
CA LEU A 373 2.92 22.50 9.92
C LEU A 373 2.02 23.37 10.79
N ALA A 374 2.27 23.46 12.10
CA ALA A 374 1.51 24.29 13.01
C ALA A 374 1.55 25.79 12.60
N ARG A 375 2.74 26.30 12.24
CA ARG A 375 2.88 27.69 11.74
C ARG A 375 2.12 27.93 10.43
N GLY A 376 2.18 26.96 9.51
CA GLY A 376 1.46 27.04 8.23
C GLY A 376 -0.06 27.02 8.41
N LEU A 377 -0.59 26.13 9.25
CA LEU A 377 -2.02 26.06 9.53
C LEU A 377 -2.52 27.32 10.27
N ALA A 378 -1.73 27.87 11.19
CA ALA A 378 -2.08 29.13 11.87
C ALA A 378 -2.19 30.34 10.92
N SER A 379 -1.55 30.30 9.74
CA SER A 379 -1.67 31.34 8.72
C SER A 379 -2.97 31.26 7.91
N LEU A 380 -3.75 30.19 8.09
CA LEU A 380 -5.05 29.98 7.43
C LEU A 380 -6.24 30.41 8.30
N ALA A 381 -6.00 30.76 9.57
CA ALA A 381 -7.03 31.13 10.56
C ALA A 381 -7.54 32.58 10.42
#